data_a206d6f8d6597c2e52ffdc48258234e2
#
_entry.id   a206d6f8d6597c2e52ffdc48258234e2
#
_cell.length_a   1.000
_cell.length_b   1.000
_cell.length_c   1.000
_cell.angle_alpha   90.00
_cell.angle_beta   90.00
_cell.angle_gamma   90.00
#
_symmetry.space_group_name_H-M   'P 1'
#
loop_
_entity.id
_entity.type
_entity.pdbx_description
1 polymer ?
#
loop_
_entity_poly.entity_id
_entity_poly.type
_entity_poly.pdbx_seq_one_letter_code
_entity_poly.pdbx_strand_id
1 'polypeptide(L)'
;MKGLVHSIESFGSVDGPGIRFLIFLQGCPMRCQFCHNPDSWKMGVGEEWSADDLLDKAERFKSYWGDKGGITVSGGEALMQIDFLIELFEKAHQRGINTCLDTSAQPFRKEGAFFDKFERLMAVTDTVLLDIKHINDEEHRKLTRHSNVNILDCARYLSEIHKPVWIRHVLIPGITDKDEYLYQLRDFLSTLSNIERIDVLPYHTMGIYKYEKLGVAYPLEGIDPPTSDRIAHAEAILQEVL
;
A
#
# COMPACT_ATOMS: atom_id res chain seq x y z
N MET A 1 -6.25 21.94 -5.35
CA MET A 1 -6.68 20.82 -6.24
C MET A 1 -7.71 19.96 -5.52
N LYS A 2 -8.53 19.18 -6.24
CA LYS A 2 -9.46 18.19 -5.63
C LYS A 2 -8.91 16.78 -5.83
N GLY A 3 -8.97 15.96 -4.78
CA GLY A 3 -8.73 14.52 -4.85
C GLY A 3 -10.04 13.75 -4.87
N LEU A 4 -10.04 12.61 -5.55
CA LEU A 4 -11.16 11.68 -5.60
C LEU A 4 -10.98 10.64 -4.49
N VAL A 5 -11.79 10.72 -3.46
CA VAL A 5 -11.74 9.85 -2.27
C VAL A 5 -12.79 8.74 -2.40
N HIS A 6 -12.38 7.51 -2.13
CA HIS A 6 -13.26 6.35 -2.02
C HIS A 6 -13.92 6.29 -0.65
N SER A 7 -13.11 6.35 0.41
CA SER A 7 -13.58 6.27 1.80
C SER A 7 -12.56 6.84 2.78
N ILE A 8 -12.99 7.03 4.01
CA ILE A 8 -12.18 7.56 5.11
C ILE A 8 -12.44 6.72 6.35
N GLU A 9 -11.37 6.38 7.09
CA GLU A 9 -11.44 5.71 8.39
C GLU A 9 -10.64 6.46 9.45
N SER A 10 -11.15 6.55 10.66
CA SER A 10 -10.60 7.44 11.70
C SER A 10 -9.53 6.77 12.57
N PHE A 11 -9.47 5.44 12.60
CA PHE A 11 -8.64 4.67 13.53
C PHE A 11 -7.98 3.45 12.87
N GLY A 12 -6.93 3.67 12.06
CA GLY A 12 -6.05 2.62 11.58
C GLY A 12 -4.95 2.33 12.60
N SER A 13 -4.86 1.11 13.08
CA SER A 13 -3.81 0.68 14.03
C SER A 13 -2.71 -0.16 13.39
N VAL A 14 -2.90 -0.57 12.12
CA VAL A 14 -1.99 -1.44 11.37
C VAL A 14 -1.54 -0.83 10.04
N ASP A 15 -1.92 0.40 9.79
CA ASP A 15 -1.72 1.09 8.50
C ASP A 15 -0.64 2.17 8.59
N GLY A 16 0.41 1.92 9.35
CA GLY A 16 1.55 2.79 9.59
C GLY A 16 1.84 3.02 11.07
N PRO A 17 2.84 3.86 11.40
CA PRO A 17 3.24 4.11 12.77
C PRO A 17 2.14 4.81 13.60
N GLY A 18 1.89 4.34 14.81
CA GLY A 18 0.87 4.91 15.72
C GLY A 18 -0.57 4.68 15.24
N ILE A 19 -1.48 5.54 15.69
CA ILE A 19 -2.87 5.54 15.19
C ILE A 19 -2.98 6.47 14.00
N ARG A 20 -3.62 5.98 12.93
CA ARG A 20 -3.69 6.70 11.65
C ARG A 20 -5.12 7.12 11.32
N PHE A 21 -5.25 8.30 10.74
CA PHE A 21 -6.44 8.69 9.99
C PHE A 21 -6.22 8.25 8.54
N LEU A 22 -7.07 7.33 8.06
CA LEU A 22 -6.91 6.68 6.76
C LEU A 22 -7.73 7.39 5.70
N ILE A 23 -7.10 7.68 4.57
CA ILE A 23 -7.75 8.26 3.39
C ILE A 23 -7.53 7.28 2.24
N PHE A 24 -8.60 6.65 1.76
CA PHE A 24 -8.55 5.75 0.62
C PHE A 24 -8.90 6.52 -0.64
N LEU A 25 -7.93 6.68 -1.54
CA LEU A 25 -8.16 7.34 -2.83
C LEU A 25 -8.80 6.37 -3.82
N GLN A 26 -9.62 6.92 -4.70
CA GLN A 26 -10.29 6.20 -5.77
C GLN A 26 -9.38 6.03 -6.98
N GLY A 27 -9.46 4.86 -7.63
CA GLY A 27 -8.75 4.53 -8.85
C GLY A 27 -7.56 3.59 -8.63
N CYS A 28 -7.53 2.46 -9.35
CA CYS A 28 -6.42 1.51 -9.34
C CYS A 28 -6.25 0.89 -10.72
N PRO A 29 -5.03 0.86 -11.28
CA PRO A 29 -4.78 0.19 -12.55
C PRO A 29 -4.70 -1.33 -12.41
N MET A 30 -4.37 -1.82 -11.21
CA MET A 30 -4.19 -3.25 -10.93
C MET A 30 -5.53 -3.98 -10.81
N ARG A 31 -5.47 -5.30 -11.02
CA ARG A 31 -6.61 -6.22 -10.83
C ARG A 31 -6.17 -7.42 -10.00
N CYS A 32 -5.68 -7.11 -8.78
CA CYS A 32 -5.25 -8.13 -7.84
C CYS A 32 -6.40 -9.09 -7.55
N GLN A 33 -6.17 -10.39 -7.72
CA GLN A 33 -7.19 -11.42 -7.54
C GLN A 33 -7.75 -11.47 -6.11
N PHE A 34 -6.96 -11.02 -5.13
CA PHE A 34 -7.32 -10.97 -3.70
C PHE A 34 -7.77 -9.57 -3.23
N CYS A 35 -8.10 -8.66 -4.13
CA CYS A 35 -8.40 -7.28 -3.76
C CYS A 35 -9.61 -7.21 -2.82
N HIS A 36 -9.47 -6.53 -1.68
CA HIS A 36 -10.56 -6.31 -0.73
C HIS A 36 -11.46 -5.12 -1.10
N ASN A 37 -10.97 -4.23 -1.98
CA ASN A 37 -11.65 -3.01 -2.38
C ASN A 37 -11.80 -2.92 -3.91
N PRO A 38 -12.45 -3.90 -4.59
CA PRO A 38 -12.66 -3.84 -6.05
C PRO A 38 -13.51 -2.64 -6.47
N ASP A 39 -14.31 -2.10 -5.56
CA ASP A 39 -15.09 -0.87 -5.70
C ASP A 39 -14.21 0.39 -5.86
N SER A 40 -12.95 0.33 -5.42
CA SER A 40 -11.97 1.40 -5.62
C SER A 40 -11.29 1.39 -7.01
N TRP A 41 -11.50 0.39 -7.86
CA TRP A 41 -10.79 0.27 -9.14
C TRP A 41 -11.12 1.35 -10.16
N LYS A 42 -12.39 1.80 -10.18
CA LYS A 42 -12.87 2.71 -11.24
C LYS A 42 -12.19 4.07 -11.13
N MET A 43 -11.58 4.51 -12.24
CA MET A 43 -10.97 5.83 -12.35
C MET A 43 -12.03 6.93 -12.55
N GLY A 44 -11.71 8.15 -12.12
CA GLY A 44 -12.52 9.35 -12.40
C GLY A 44 -13.87 9.40 -11.69
N VAL A 45 -14.04 8.59 -10.64
CA VAL A 45 -15.21 8.62 -9.75
C VAL A 45 -14.73 8.77 -8.30
N GLY A 46 -15.64 8.95 -7.36
CA GLY A 46 -15.33 9.15 -5.95
C GLY A 46 -15.87 10.49 -5.44
N GLU A 47 -15.75 10.72 -4.16
CA GLU A 47 -16.11 11.99 -3.54
C GLU A 47 -14.98 13.00 -3.68
N GLU A 48 -15.29 14.22 -4.15
CA GLU A 48 -14.28 15.27 -4.31
C GLU A 48 -13.95 15.94 -2.98
N TRP A 49 -12.71 15.88 -2.56
CA TRP A 49 -12.19 16.53 -1.36
C TRP A 49 -11.03 17.47 -1.67
N SER A 50 -10.97 18.62 -1.00
CA SER A 50 -9.75 19.42 -0.95
C SER A 50 -8.79 18.85 0.10
N ALA A 51 -7.49 19.14 -0.05
CA ALA A 51 -6.49 18.76 0.94
C ALA A 51 -6.80 19.39 2.32
N ASP A 52 -7.25 20.65 2.34
CA ASP A 52 -7.60 21.34 3.59
C ASP A 52 -8.79 20.69 4.30
N ASP A 53 -9.89 20.38 3.59
CA ASP A 53 -11.06 19.75 4.19
C ASP A 53 -10.71 18.36 4.78
N LEU A 54 -9.83 17.59 4.11
CA LEU A 54 -9.35 16.30 4.63
C LEU A 54 -8.52 16.47 5.89
N LEU A 55 -7.59 17.42 5.89
CA LEU A 55 -6.75 17.69 7.06
C LEU A 55 -7.54 18.24 8.22
N ASP A 56 -8.48 19.16 7.98
CA ASP A 56 -9.38 19.69 9.02
C ASP A 56 -10.23 18.57 9.66
N LYS A 57 -10.67 17.60 8.83
CA LYS A 57 -11.37 16.41 9.34
C LYS A 57 -10.43 15.49 10.12
N ALA A 58 -9.22 15.24 9.64
CA ALA A 58 -8.24 14.40 10.29
C ALA A 58 -7.80 14.96 11.65
N GLU A 59 -7.58 16.28 11.77
CA GLU A 59 -7.15 16.93 13.01
C GLU A 59 -8.15 16.79 14.16
N ARG A 60 -9.43 16.52 13.90
CA ARG A 60 -10.43 16.22 14.94
C ARG A 60 -10.08 14.94 15.73
N PHE A 61 -9.23 14.07 15.15
CA PHE A 61 -8.78 12.82 15.76
C PHE A 61 -7.33 12.90 16.28
N LYS A 62 -6.69 14.08 16.21
CA LYS A 62 -5.27 14.27 16.56
C LYS A 62 -4.93 13.82 17.98
N SER A 63 -5.86 13.94 18.92
CA SER A 63 -5.67 13.49 20.32
C SER A 63 -5.44 11.99 20.47
N TYR A 64 -5.80 11.19 19.47
CA TYR A 64 -5.61 9.74 19.48
C TYR A 64 -4.32 9.27 18.80
N TRP A 65 -3.63 10.16 18.08
CA TRP A 65 -2.45 9.79 17.28
C TRP A 65 -1.20 9.47 18.11
N GLY A 66 -1.12 10.01 19.35
CA GLY A 66 0.11 9.95 20.15
C GLY A 66 1.27 10.63 19.41
N ASP A 67 2.50 10.20 19.72
CA ASP A 67 3.72 10.83 19.17
C ASP A 67 4.06 10.38 17.73
N LYS A 68 3.54 9.22 17.30
CA LYS A 68 3.90 8.60 16.01
C LYS A 68 2.76 8.57 14.99
N GLY A 69 1.54 8.87 15.41
CA GLY A 69 0.38 8.81 14.53
C GLY A 69 0.27 10.01 13.59
N GLY A 70 -0.71 9.95 12.70
CA GLY A 70 -0.93 10.99 11.68
C GLY A 70 -1.92 10.53 10.61
N ILE A 71 -1.66 10.87 9.37
CA ILE A 71 -2.47 10.42 8.23
C ILE A 71 -1.78 9.32 7.44
N THR A 72 -2.55 8.36 6.94
CA THR A 72 -2.13 7.41 5.91
C THR A 72 -3.01 7.55 4.68
N VAL A 73 -2.39 7.70 3.53
CA VAL A 73 -3.11 7.72 2.25
C VAL A 73 -2.85 6.41 1.52
N SER A 74 -3.93 5.71 1.26
CA SER A 74 -4.02 4.40 0.62
C SER A 74 -5.10 4.45 -0.48
N GLY A 75 -5.80 3.35 -0.73
CA GLY A 75 -6.99 3.32 -1.57
C GLY A 75 -6.98 2.23 -2.61
N GLY A 76 -7.27 2.59 -3.85
CA GLY A 76 -6.95 1.75 -5.00
C GLY A 76 -5.43 1.74 -5.20
N GLU A 77 -4.89 2.79 -5.81
CA GLU A 77 -3.46 3.08 -5.89
C GLU A 77 -3.27 4.61 -5.73
N ALA A 78 -2.73 5.02 -4.59
CA ALA A 78 -2.64 6.44 -4.23
C ALA A 78 -1.81 7.25 -5.25
N LEU A 79 -0.76 6.67 -5.81
CA LEU A 79 0.10 7.32 -6.82
C LEU A 79 -0.60 7.67 -8.13
N MET A 80 -1.80 7.13 -8.38
CA MET A 80 -2.63 7.56 -9.52
C MET A 80 -3.12 9.01 -9.42
N GLN A 81 -3.12 9.55 -8.19
CA GLN A 81 -3.49 10.93 -7.90
C GLN A 81 -2.29 11.71 -7.29
N ILE A 82 -1.10 11.49 -7.85
CA ILE A 82 0.17 11.98 -7.28
C ILE A 82 0.20 13.50 -7.06
N ASP A 83 -0.41 14.30 -7.94
CA ASP A 83 -0.44 15.77 -7.79
C ASP A 83 -1.26 16.19 -6.56
N PHE A 84 -2.40 15.53 -6.34
CA PHE A 84 -3.22 15.76 -5.15
C PHE A 84 -2.51 15.27 -3.89
N LEU A 85 -1.87 14.11 -3.97
CA LEU A 85 -1.13 13.52 -2.86
C LEU A 85 0.02 14.41 -2.39
N ILE A 86 0.75 15.03 -3.33
CA ILE A 86 1.80 16.02 -3.02
C ILE A 86 1.19 17.21 -2.27
N GLU A 87 0.11 17.82 -2.79
CA GLU A 87 -0.54 18.96 -2.12
C GLU A 87 -1.00 18.60 -0.70
N LEU A 88 -1.60 17.41 -0.54
CA LEU A 88 -2.07 16.92 0.75
C LEU A 88 -0.93 16.74 1.75
N PHE A 89 0.18 16.10 1.34
CA PHE A 89 1.31 15.82 2.23
C PHE A 89 2.13 17.07 2.54
N GLU A 90 2.29 17.99 1.59
CA GLU A 90 2.93 19.29 1.85
C GLU A 90 2.16 20.09 2.91
N LYS A 91 0.83 20.13 2.80
CA LYS A 91 -0.02 20.81 3.79
C LYS A 91 -0.04 20.07 5.13
N ALA A 92 -0.04 18.74 5.13
CA ALA A 92 0.08 17.94 6.34
C ALA A 92 1.40 18.25 7.08
N HIS A 93 2.50 18.28 6.34
CA HIS A 93 3.83 18.63 6.89
C HIS A 93 3.86 20.05 7.49
N GLN A 94 3.25 21.03 6.81
CA GLN A 94 3.13 22.41 7.33
C GLN A 94 2.33 22.48 8.63
N ARG A 95 1.38 21.54 8.86
CA ARG A 95 0.58 21.42 10.09
C ARG A 95 1.24 20.52 11.15
N GLY A 96 2.46 20.02 10.91
CA GLY A 96 3.16 19.07 11.80
C GLY A 96 2.44 17.73 11.93
N ILE A 97 1.82 17.26 10.85
CA ILE A 97 1.11 15.98 10.79
C ILE A 97 2.02 14.97 10.08
N ASN A 98 2.30 13.85 10.75
CA ASN A 98 3.07 12.75 10.17
C ASN A 98 2.30 12.10 9.00
N THR A 99 3.03 11.79 7.93
CA THR A 99 2.50 11.29 6.66
C THR A 99 2.97 9.87 6.37
N CYS A 100 2.05 9.02 5.97
CA CYS A 100 2.33 7.66 5.54
C CYS A 100 1.68 7.40 4.18
N LEU A 101 2.45 6.88 3.24
CA LEU A 101 1.98 6.47 1.93
C LEU A 101 1.85 4.95 1.88
N ASP A 102 0.65 4.43 1.62
CA ASP A 102 0.40 3.01 1.35
C ASP A 102 0.18 2.81 -0.16
N THR A 103 1.07 2.07 -0.80
CA THR A 103 1.12 1.94 -2.26
C THR A 103 1.67 0.60 -2.72
N SER A 104 1.19 0.13 -3.86
CA SER A 104 1.85 -0.93 -4.60
C SER A 104 3.02 -0.43 -5.46
N ALA A 105 3.19 0.87 -5.57
CA ALA A 105 4.14 1.54 -6.48
C ALA A 105 4.02 1.14 -7.97
N GLN A 106 2.87 0.60 -8.40
CA GLN A 106 2.69 0.19 -9.79
C GLN A 106 2.95 1.32 -10.80
N PRO A 107 2.57 2.60 -10.55
CA PRO A 107 2.86 3.70 -11.46
C PRO A 107 4.32 4.18 -11.45
N PHE A 108 5.16 3.70 -10.54
CA PHE A 108 6.53 4.18 -10.38
C PHE A 108 7.35 4.01 -11.66
N ARG A 109 8.12 5.04 -12.00
CA ARG A 109 9.12 5.06 -13.08
C ARG A 109 10.24 6.00 -12.66
N LYS A 110 11.49 5.56 -12.79
CA LYS A 110 12.69 6.36 -12.43
C LYS A 110 13.08 7.35 -13.54
N GLU A 111 12.09 7.87 -14.30
CA GLU A 111 12.30 8.77 -15.42
C GLU A 111 11.12 9.74 -15.61
N GLY A 112 11.43 10.93 -16.14
CA GLY A 112 10.47 11.93 -16.60
C GLY A 112 9.64 12.58 -15.50
N ALA A 113 8.62 13.33 -15.91
CA ALA A 113 7.80 14.17 -15.02
C ALA A 113 7.14 13.42 -13.86
N PHE A 114 6.92 12.11 -13.96
CA PHE A 114 6.40 11.33 -12.85
C PHE A 114 7.47 11.19 -11.76
N PHE A 115 8.71 10.96 -12.14
CA PHE A 115 9.81 10.81 -11.18
C PHE A 115 10.07 12.10 -10.41
N ASP A 116 10.07 13.25 -11.08
CA ASP A 116 10.22 14.56 -10.44
C ASP A 116 9.12 14.78 -9.38
N LYS A 117 7.87 14.38 -9.70
CA LYS A 117 6.76 14.42 -8.74
C LYS A 117 6.94 13.44 -7.59
N PHE A 118 7.44 12.24 -7.88
CA PHE A 118 7.67 11.22 -6.86
C PHE A 118 8.76 11.65 -5.87
N GLU A 119 9.85 12.26 -6.35
CA GLU A 119 10.89 12.84 -5.48
C GLU A 119 10.31 13.94 -4.57
N ARG A 120 9.50 14.83 -5.13
CA ARG A 120 8.81 15.88 -4.37
C ARG A 120 7.88 15.28 -3.30
N LEU A 121 7.16 14.22 -3.64
CA LEU A 121 6.31 13.50 -2.69
C LEU A 121 7.14 12.87 -1.57
N MET A 122 8.26 12.22 -1.91
CA MET A 122 9.13 11.59 -0.91
C MET A 122 9.75 12.59 0.06
N ALA A 123 9.97 13.83 -0.34
CA ALA A 123 10.47 14.88 0.54
C ALA A 123 9.51 15.22 1.70
N VAL A 124 8.21 14.93 1.54
CA VAL A 124 7.14 15.19 2.53
C VAL A 124 6.41 13.92 2.96
N THR A 125 6.99 12.75 2.74
CA THR A 125 6.50 11.45 3.21
C THR A 125 7.41 10.94 4.31
N ASP A 126 6.87 10.63 5.49
CA ASP A 126 7.68 10.11 6.61
C ASP A 126 7.90 8.60 6.51
N THR A 127 6.87 7.84 6.14
CA THR A 127 6.93 6.37 6.02
C THR A 127 6.20 5.90 4.76
N VAL A 128 6.73 4.87 4.12
CA VAL A 128 6.06 4.20 3.00
C VAL A 128 5.69 2.77 3.41
N LEU A 129 4.42 2.40 3.25
CA LEU A 129 3.97 1.01 3.24
C LEU A 129 4.03 0.53 1.79
N LEU A 130 4.94 -0.39 1.49
CA LEU A 130 5.15 -0.88 0.13
C LEU A 130 4.65 -2.31 -0.02
N ASP A 131 3.66 -2.49 -0.86
CA ASP A 131 3.13 -3.82 -1.19
C ASP A 131 4.00 -4.54 -2.22
N ILE A 132 4.68 -5.62 -1.84
CA ILE A 132 5.28 -6.56 -2.78
C ILE A 132 4.35 -7.78 -2.89
N LYS A 133 3.49 -7.77 -3.89
CA LYS A 133 2.40 -8.74 -4.00
C LYS A 133 2.87 -10.12 -4.47
N HIS A 134 3.93 -10.19 -5.26
CA HIS A 134 4.65 -11.42 -5.63
C HIS A 134 6.05 -11.08 -6.13
N ILE A 135 7.06 -11.85 -5.73
CA ILE A 135 8.46 -11.60 -6.12
C ILE A 135 8.75 -12.02 -7.57
N ASN A 136 8.16 -13.12 -8.04
CA ASN A 136 8.32 -13.59 -9.41
C ASN A 136 7.41 -12.79 -10.36
N ASP A 137 7.98 -12.21 -11.44
CA ASP A 137 7.25 -11.31 -12.35
C ASP A 137 6.11 -12.02 -13.11
N GLU A 138 6.31 -13.26 -13.55
CA GLU A 138 5.29 -14.01 -14.26
C GLU A 138 4.07 -14.28 -13.37
N GLU A 139 4.32 -14.76 -12.14
CA GLU A 139 3.27 -15.01 -11.15
C GLU A 139 2.62 -13.68 -10.69
N HIS A 140 3.40 -12.61 -10.57
CA HIS A 140 2.86 -11.29 -10.27
C HIS A 140 1.89 -10.81 -11.37
N ARG A 141 2.22 -11.03 -12.67
CA ARG A 141 1.32 -10.71 -13.79
C ARG A 141 0.03 -11.54 -13.76
N LYS A 142 0.11 -12.82 -13.40
CA LYS A 142 -1.08 -13.66 -13.23
C LYS A 142 -1.96 -13.14 -12.10
N LEU A 143 -1.34 -12.76 -10.96
CA LEU A 143 -2.02 -12.33 -9.75
C LEU A 143 -2.63 -10.91 -9.86
N THR A 144 -1.98 -10.00 -10.58
CA THR A 144 -2.29 -8.54 -10.54
C THR A 144 -2.58 -7.91 -11.90
N ARG A 145 -2.28 -8.60 -12.99
CA ARG A 145 -2.30 -8.13 -14.39
C ARG A 145 -1.16 -7.17 -14.75
N HIS A 146 -0.19 -6.95 -13.87
CA HIS A 146 0.94 -6.04 -14.08
C HIS A 146 2.27 -6.70 -13.75
N SER A 147 3.36 -6.16 -14.31
CA SER A 147 4.73 -6.52 -13.93
C SER A 147 5.07 -5.98 -12.54
N ASN A 148 5.98 -6.66 -11.83
CA ASN A 148 6.53 -6.18 -10.57
C ASN A 148 7.85 -5.40 -10.74
N VAL A 149 8.41 -5.29 -11.94
CA VAL A 149 9.73 -4.68 -12.18
C VAL A 149 9.80 -3.26 -11.62
N ASN A 150 8.83 -2.42 -11.95
CA ASN A 150 8.76 -1.05 -11.45
C ASN A 150 8.53 -0.96 -9.93
N ILE A 151 7.85 -1.95 -9.34
CA ILE A 151 7.64 -2.04 -7.88
C ILE A 151 8.97 -2.33 -7.18
N LEU A 152 9.72 -3.31 -7.69
CA LEU A 152 11.04 -3.65 -7.16
C LEU A 152 12.06 -2.52 -7.39
N ASP A 153 11.94 -1.79 -8.50
CA ASP A 153 12.77 -0.60 -8.75
C ASP A 153 12.42 0.54 -7.80
N CYS A 154 11.14 0.72 -7.45
CA CYS A 154 10.73 1.65 -6.40
C CYS A 154 11.33 1.27 -5.04
N ALA A 155 11.28 -0.01 -4.66
CA ALA A 155 11.88 -0.49 -3.42
C ALA A 155 13.39 -0.17 -3.35
N ARG A 156 14.14 -0.41 -4.44
CA ARG A 156 15.57 -0.05 -4.54
C ARG A 156 15.78 1.46 -4.41
N TYR A 157 14.99 2.25 -5.12
CA TYR A 157 15.08 3.72 -5.04
C TYR A 157 14.80 4.23 -3.62
N LEU A 158 13.76 3.73 -2.93
CA LEU A 158 13.47 4.09 -1.55
C LEU A 158 14.63 3.72 -0.61
N SER A 159 15.35 2.62 -0.88
CA SER A 159 16.56 2.24 -0.16
C SER A 159 17.73 3.18 -0.45
N GLU A 160 17.94 3.57 -1.71
CA GLU A 160 18.97 4.54 -2.13
C GLU A 160 18.82 5.89 -1.38
N ILE A 161 17.59 6.35 -1.16
CA ILE A 161 17.31 7.62 -0.46
C ILE A 161 17.06 7.44 1.04
N HIS A 162 17.27 6.24 1.60
CA HIS A 162 17.06 5.89 3.00
C HIS A 162 15.65 6.25 3.53
N LYS A 163 14.62 6.14 2.69
CA LYS A 163 13.24 6.36 3.09
C LYS A 163 12.75 5.20 3.97
N PRO A 164 12.21 5.45 5.19
CA PRO A 164 11.64 4.39 6.01
C PRO A 164 10.53 3.62 5.29
N VAL A 165 10.65 2.29 5.24
CA VAL A 165 9.70 1.42 4.54
C VAL A 165 9.23 0.29 5.43
N TRP A 166 7.92 0.05 5.42
CA TRP A 166 7.30 -1.19 5.89
C TRP A 166 6.90 -2.00 4.67
N ILE A 167 7.39 -3.23 4.58
CA ILE A 167 7.01 -4.14 3.49
C ILE A 167 5.73 -4.86 3.88
N ARG A 168 4.79 -4.95 2.94
CA ARG A 168 3.53 -5.70 3.09
C ARG A 168 3.46 -6.80 2.05
N HIS A 169 3.19 -8.01 2.51
CA HIS A 169 3.07 -9.19 1.64
C HIS A 169 1.84 -10.01 2.03
N VAL A 170 0.90 -10.18 1.08
CA VAL A 170 -0.30 -10.99 1.31
C VAL A 170 0.02 -12.46 1.08
N LEU A 171 -0.19 -13.28 2.11
CA LEU A 171 0.07 -14.72 2.09
C LEU A 171 -1.16 -15.47 1.60
N ILE A 172 -1.12 -15.95 0.35
CA ILE A 172 -2.22 -16.68 -0.31
C ILE A 172 -1.80 -18.13 -0.53
N PRO A 173 -2.52 -19.11 0.04
CA PRO A 173 -2.17 -20.52 -0.11
C PRO A 173 -2.05 -20.97 -1.57
N GLY A 174 -0.97 -21.66 -1.89
CA GLY A 174 -0.67 -22.17 -3.24
C GLY A 174 -0.20 -21.11 -4.25
N ILE A 175 -0.27 -19.82 -3.93
CA ILE A 175 0.11 -18.72 -4.82
C ILE A 175 1.34 -18.01 -4.32
N THR A 176 1.25 -17.26 -3.22
CA THR A 176 2.36 -16.46 -2.69
C THR A 176 3.07 -17.12 -1.52
N ASP A 177 2.51 -18.20 -0.96
CA ASP A 177 3.00 -18.85 0.25
C ASP A 177 4.06 -19.95 0.00
N LYS A 178 4.44 -20.24 -1.25
CA LYS A 178 5.46 -21.25 -1.54
C LYS A 178 6.82 -20.83 -0.99
N ASP A 179 7.53 -21.75 -0.34
CA ASP A 179 8.84 -21.48 0.25
C ASP A 179 9.83 -20.90 -0.75
N GLU A 180 9.84 -21.41 -1.98
CA GLU A 180 10.66 -20.86 -3.06
C GLU A 180 10.46 -19.34 -3.22
N TYR A 181 9.23 -18.86 -3.23
CA TYR A 181 8.93 -17.44 -3.39
C TYR A 181 9.19 -16.63 -2.13
N LEU A 182 8.96 -17.21 -0.96
CA LEU A 182 9.29 -16.56 0.31
C LEU A 182 10.82 -16.36 0.45
N TYR A 183 11.62 -17.35 0.10
CA TYR A 183 13.07 -17.21 0.08
C TYR A 183 13.56 -16.21 -0.97
N GLN A 184 13.00 -16.21 -2.19
CA GLN A 184 13.32 -15.20 -3.20
C GLN A 184 12.96 -13.79 -2.74
N LEU A 185 11.83 -13.63 -2.06
CA LEU A 185 11.41 -12.35 -1.49
C LEU A 185 12.37 -11.91 -0.38
N ARG A 186 12.71 -12.80 0.57
CA ARG A 186 13.70 -12.54 1.62
C ARG A 186 15.04 -12.09 1.02
N ASP A 187 15.55 -12.84 0.03
CA ASP A 187 16.84 -12.54 -0.60
C ASP A 187 16.82 -11.17 -1.30
N PHE A 188 15.72 -10.81 -1.94
CA PHE A 188 15.53 -9.45 -2.47
C PHE A 188 15.51 -8.40 -1.36
N LEU A 189 14.72 -8.60 -0.32
CA LEU A 189 14.59 -7.66 0.80
C LEU A 189 15.92 -7.45 1.52
N SER A 190 16.75 -8.49 1.65
CA SER A 190 18.10 -8.41 2.24
C SER A 190 19.06 -7.48 1.47
N THR A 191 18.74 -7.09 0.23
CA THR A 191 19.51 -6.10 -0.52
C THR A 191 19.15 -4.66 -0.18
N LEU A 192 18.09 -4.42 0.62
CA LEU A 192 17.57 -3.10 0.98
C LEU A 192 18.02 -2.74 2.40
N SER A 193 18.34 -1.46 2.65
CA SER A 193 18.89 -0.99 3.93
C SER A 193 17.93 -0.13 4.77
N ASN A 194 16.68 0.01 4.32
CA ASN A 194 15.71 0.99 4.85
C ASN A 194 14.42 0.34 5.37
N ILE A 195 14.40 -0.99 5.50
CA ILE A 195 13.22 -1.71 5.98
C ILE A 195 13.15 -1.62 7.50
N GLU A 196 12.06 -1.06 8.02
CA GLU A 196 11.78 -0.97 9.45
C GLU A 196 10.85 -2.09 9.94
N ARG A 197 10.03 -2.65 9.03
CA ARG A 197 9.04 -3.66 9.36
C ARG A 197 8.66 -4.49 8.14
N ILE A 198 8.31 -5.75 8.38
CA ILE A 198 7.73 -6.65 7.38
C ILE A 198 6.44 -7.21 7.94
N ASP A 199 5.33 -6.94 7.25
CA ASP A 199 4.00 -7.45 7.60
C ASP A 199 3.59 -8.56 6.63
N VAL A 200 3.48 -9.78 7.14
CA VAL A 200 2.83 -10.90 6.44
C VAL A 200 1.33 -10.81 6.71
N LEU A 201 0.55 -10.51 5.68
CA LEU A 201 -0.88 -10.31 5.79
C LEU A 201 -1.61 -11.60 5.37
N PRO A 202 -2.29 -12.29 6.28
CA PRO A 202 -3.06 -13.47 5.90
C PRO A 202 -4.17 -13.11 4.90
N TYR A 203 -4.22 -13.84 3.79
CA TYR A 203 -5.37 -13.79 2.88
C TYR A 203 -6.66 -14.12 3.62
N HIS A 204 -7.73 -13.39 3.31
CA HIS A 204 -9.07 -13.63 3.85
C HIS A 204 -10.16 -13.27 2.82
N THR A 205 -11.36 -13.78 3.03
CA THR A 205 -12.47 -13.70 2.10
C THR A 205 -13.46 -12.56 2.38
N MET A 206 -13.17 -11.68 3.33
CA MET A 206 -14.11 -10.61 3.76
C MET A 206 -14.50 -9.62 2.65
N GLY A 207 -13.75 -9.53 1.56
CA GLY A 207 -14.07 -8.66 0.42
C GLY A 207 -15.04 -9.24 -0.62
N ILE A 208 -15.39 -10.52 -0.55
CA ILE A 208 -16.17 -11.24 -1.59
C ILE A 208 -17.50 -10.55 -1.87
N TYR A 209 -18.24 -10.11 -0.84
CA TYR A 209 -19.53 -9.44 -1.01
C TYR A 209 -19.47 -8.18 -1.90
N LYS A 210 -18.31 -7.56 -2.03
CA LYS A 210 -18.11 -6.40 -2.91
C LYS A 210 -18.06 -6.82 -4.39
N TYR A 211 -17.48 -8.00 -4.68
CA TYR A 211 -17.47 -8.57 -6.03
C TYR A 211 -18.90 -8.92 -6.46
N GLU A 212 -19.69 -9.52 -5.57
CA GLU A 212 -21.11 -9.81 -5.82
C GLU A 212 -21.88 -8.53 -6.15
N LYS A 213 -21.70 -7.47 -5.35
CA LYS A 213 -22.33 -6.16 -5.60
C LYS A 213 -21.94 -5.52 -6.93
N LEU A 214 -20.72 -5.79 -7.40
CA LEU A 214 -20.21 -5.29 -8.68
C LEU A 214 -20.59 -6.20 -9.86
N GLY A 215 -21.20 -7.38 -9.61
CA GLY A 215 -21.49 -8.37 -10.64
C GLY A 215 -20.23 -8.99 -11.26
N VAL A 216 -19.13 -9.05 -10.51
CA VAL A 216 -17.84 -9.59 -10.94
C VAL A 216 -17.55 -10.89 -10.21
N ALA A 217 -17.14 -11.94 -10.94
CA ALA A 217 -16.75 -13.20 -10.33
C ALA A 217 -15.50 -12.99 -9.43
N TYR A 218 -15.51 -13.65 -8.24
CA TYR A 218 -14.36 -13.60 -7.34
C TYR A 218 -13.26 -14.56 -7.85
N PRO A 219 -12.04 -14.07 -8.14
CA PRO A 219 -11.03 -14.89 -8.83
C PRO A 219 -10.43 -16.02 -7.98
N LEU A 220 -10.47 -15.90 -6.64
CA LEU A 220 -9.91 -16.87 -5.70
C LEU A 220 -11.01 -17.69 -4.99
N GLU A 221 -12.12 -17.96 -5.70
CA GLU A 221 -13.17 -18.82 -5.16
C GLU A 221 -12.62 -20.20 -4.80
N GLY A 222 -12.95 -20.70 -3.60
CA GLY A 222 -12.49 -21.99 -3.10
C GLY A 222 -11.09 -22.01 -2.49
N ILE A 223 -10.39 -20.87 -2.41
CA ILE A 223 -9.13 -20.78 -1.68
C ILE A 223 -9.42 -20.34 -0.23
N ASP A 224 -9.07 -21.23 0.71
CA ASP A 224 -9.18 -20.94 2.14
C ASP A 224 -8.06 -20.02 2.64
N PRO A 225 -8.26 -19.28 3.75
CA PRO A 225 -7.18 -18.56 4.43
C PRO A 225 -6.02 -19.47 4.83
N PRO A 226 -4.77 -18.95 4.91
CA PRO A 226 -3.62 -19.73 5.35
C PRO A 226 -3.79 -20.17 6.82
N THR A 227 -3.21 -21.32 7.17
CA THR A 227 -3.17 -21.79 8.56
C THR A 227 -2.21 -20.93 9.39
N SER A 228 -2.42 -20.90 10.73
CA SER A 228 -1.53 -20.19 11.66
C SER A 228 -0.07 -20.66 11.55
N ASP A 229 0.16 -21.96 11.36
CA ASP A 229 1.52 -22.51 11.19
C ASP A 229 2.16 -22.01 9.90
N ARG A 230 1.37 -21.88 8.82
CA ARG A 230 1.89 -21.37 7.54
C ARG A 230 2.21 -19.89 7.63
N ILE A 231 1.41 -19.10 8.35
CA ILE A 231 1.68 -17.68 8.62
C ILE A 231 2.97 -17.55 9.42
N ALA A 232 3.09 -18.26 10.56
CA ALA A 232 4.28 -18.22 11.41
C ALA A 232 5.56 -18.64 10.66
N HIS A 233 5.45 -19.65 9.76
CA HIS A 233 6.57 -20.08 8.92
C HIS A 233 7.00 -18.99 7.92
N ALA A 234 6.06 -18.34 7.25
CA ALA A 234 6.35 -17.26 6.32
C ALA A 234 6.95 -16.02 7.04
N GLU A 235 6.41 -15.67 8.22
CA GLU A 235 6.96 -14.62 9.07
C GLU A 235 8.41 -14.95 9.49
N ALA A 236 8.69 -16.17 9.92
CA ALA A 236 10.03 -16.58 10.32
C ALA A 236 11.06 -16.40 9.18
N ILE A 237 10.69 -16.78 7.93
CA ILE A 237 11.56 -16.61 6.76
C ILE A 237 11.81 -15.12 6.46
N LEU A 238 10.74 -14.31 6.44
CA LEU A 238 10.86 -12.93 5.99
C LEU A 238 11.48 -12.01 7.05
N GLN A 239 11.32 -12.32 8.34
CA GLN A 239 11.90 -11.55 9.44
C GLN A 239 13.41 -11.76 9.61
N GLU A 240 14.03 -12.74 8.93
CA GLU A 240 15.49 -12.88 8.88
C GLU A 240 16.20 -11.65 8.28
N VAL A 241 15.45 -10.75 7.63
CA VAL A 241 15.97 -9.53 7.00
C VAL A 241 16.19 -8.39 8.01
N LEU A 242 15.45 -8.38 9.13
CA LEU A 242 15.46 -7.32 10.15
C LEU A 242 16.50 -7.60 11.23
#